data_c5a3496925b9772bb941be30b3c8b1c3
#
_entry.id   c5a3496925b9772bb941be30b3c8b1c3
#
_cell.length_a   1.000
_cell.length_b   1.000
_cell.length_c   1.000
_cell.angle_alpha   90.00
_cell.angle_beta   90.00
_cell.angle_gamma   90.00
#
_symmetry.space_group_name_H-M   'P 1'
#
loop_
_entity.id
_entity.type
_entity.pdbx_description
1 polymer ?
#
loop_
_entity_poly.entity_id
_entity_poly.type
_entity_poly.pdbx_seq_one_letter_code
_entity_poly.pdbx_strand_id
1 'polypeptide(L)'
;MSSLAALSSLPDDLVDASTFFDVSLDMLCIRDLEGRVVKVSRSWETTLGHAPEELEGRYLLDLLHPDDKPCTQVTVHQVEDLASGGFVSGFINRYRHKDGSYRQLEWQARRHGDKIFAVARDVTGREAARKELEAAKIAAEVASQAKTDFLANMSHEIRTPLNGVIGLIGALQADTLTPRQRDLVDLIAQSGESLERLVSDILDVSKVEAGQLEIVPVDMDLMDELEPAIATARAKAEARDLTFTVRAGPTARGRFLADAGRIRQVLTNLLSNAVKFTHEGEVVLSLDIDEDTPEPEVSQLTLTVTDTGVGFDAAAGQGLFERFTQADSTITRRFGGTGLGLSICRALAEMMGGDIQASSVPGRGSIFTVTLPLCRTRSLEAYDAGRVAHQARARLEPLRPARPGADTPVRVLLAEDHPVNQRVVEAMLMGQPYELTVVENGALAVEAVAGGAFDVVLMDMQMPVMDGLAATRAIRAAEVARTVEAGQPARRLPILMLSANAMPQHLEQAKDAGADQHVSKPVTPATLLGALEAALGARAAV
;
A
#
# COMPACT_ATOMS: atom_id res chain seq x y z
N MET A 1 1.63 60.15 44.32
CA MET A 1 0.54 60.06 45.31
C MET A 1 -0.75 60.79 44.89
N SER A 2 -0.82 61.41 43.69
CA SER A 2 -2.01 62.21 43.30
C SER A 2 -3.04 61.38 42.47
N SER A 3 -2.69 60.15 41.99
CA SER A 3 -3.58 59.36 41.14
C SER A 3 -4.54 58.43 41.93
N LEU A 4 -4.19 58.05 43.13
CA LEU A 4 -5.02 57.17 43.97
C LEU A 4 -6.21 57.90 44.65
N ALA A 5 -6.10 59.23 44.85
CA ALA A 5 -7.17 60.01 45.44
C ALA A 5 -8.32 60.35 44.46
N ALA A 6 -8.08 60.29 43.17
CA ALA A 6 -9.11 60.51 42.12
C ALA A 6 -10.01 59.29 41.91
N LEU A 7 -9.55 58.08 42.24
CA LEU A 7 -10.31 56.84 42.11
C LEU A 7 -11.35 56.60 43.19
N SER A 8 -11.19 57.23 44.36
CA SER A 8 -12.12 57.08 45.54
C SER A 8 -13.43 57.84 45.40
N SER A 9 -13.63 58.63 44.37
CA SER A 9 -14.85 59.44 44.13
C SER A 9 -15.73 58.94 42.94
N LEU A 10 -15.35 57.84 42.31
CA LEU A 10 -16.16 57.22 41.22
C LEU A 10 -17.10 56.18 41.85
N PRO A 11 -18.32 55.98 41.27
CA PRO A 11 -19.17 54.86 41.66
C PRO A 11 -18.43 53.55 41.54
N ASP A 12 -18.58 52.60 42.50
CA ASP A 12 -17.88 51.31 42.53
C ASP A 12 -17.97 50.54 41.19
N ASP A 13 -19.11 50.57 40.48
CA ASP A 13 -19.30 49.94 39.18
C ASP A 13 -18.38 50.51 38.07
N LEU A 14 -18.01 51.80 38.15
CA LEU A 14 -17.10 52.45 37.21
C LEU A 14 -15.62 52.17 37.50
N VAL A 15 -15.30 51.97 38.78
CA VAL A 15 -13.95 51.57 39.20
C VAL A 15 -13.64 50.15 38.74
N ASP A 16 -14.59 49.22 38.89
CA ASP A 16 -14.44 47.83 38.45
C ASP A 16 -14.26 47.72 36.94
N ALA A 17 -15.07 48.44 36.17
CA ALA A 17 -14.98 48.43 34.70
C ALA A 17 -13.65 49.02 34.17
N SER A 18 -13.18 50.11 34.79
CA SER A 18 -11.90 50.74 34.42
C SER A 18 -10.72 49.85 34.80
N THR A 19 -10.77 49.24 35.98
CA THR A 19 -9.75 48.30 36.46
C THR A 19 -9.67 47.08 35.53
N PHE A 20 -10.82 46.50 35.17
CA PHE A 20 -10.87 45.36 34.22
C PHE A 20 -10.24 45.70 32.88
N PHE A 21 -10.52 46.90 32.34
CA PHE A 21 -9.94 47.37 31.10
C PHE A 21 -8.41 47.50 31.16
N ASP A 22 -7.90 48.02 32.29
CA ASP A 22 -6.46 48.27 32.50
C ASP A 22 -5.65 46.99 32.80
N VAL A 23 -6.27 45.98 33.46
CA VAL A 23 -5.58 44.71 33.81
C VAL A 23 -5.70 43.63 32.71
N SER A 24 -6.46 43.89 31.64
CA SER A 24 -6.63 42.93 30.54
C SER A 24 -5.30 42.57 29.91
N LEU A 25 -5.05 41.27 29.75
CA LEU A 25 -3.89 40.76 29.02
C LEU A 25 -4.04 40.91 27.51
N ASP A 26 -5.28 40.85 27.01
CA ASP A 26 -5.56 41.13 25.61
C ASP A 26 -5.59 42.66 25.38
N MET A 27 -5.19 43.12 24.22
CA MET A 27 -5.20 44.53 23.85
C MET A 27 -6.63 44.98 23.56
N LEU A 28 -7.21 45.74 24.47
CA LEU A 28 -8.55 46.31 24.29
C LEU A 28 -8.44 47.68 23.59
N CYS A 29 -9.36 47.93 22.67
CA CYS A 29 -9.45 49.19 21.95
C CYS A 29 -10.91 49.61 21.79
N ILE A 30 -11.17 50.88 22.06
CA ILE A 30 -12.43 51.54 21.72
C ILE A 30 -12.10 52.64 20.74
N ARG A 31 -12.77 52.65 19.57
CA ARG A 31 -12.64 53.70 18.54
C ARG A 31 -14.00 54.23 18.14
N ASP A 32 -14.01 55.45 17.60
CA ASP A 32 -15.17 56.06 16.96
C ASP A 32 -15.40 55.48 15.54
N LEU A 33 -16.49 55.88 14.90
CA LEU A 33 -16.80 55.48 13.51
C LEU A 33 -15.87 56.10 12.48
N GLU A 34 -15.22 57.21 12.79
CA GLU A 34 -14.20 57.84 11.98
C GLU A 34 -12.85 57.11 12.07
N GLY A 35 -12.73 56.09 12.93
CA GLY A 35 -11.53 55.26 13.09
C GLY A 35 -10.51 55.79 14.10
N ARG A 36 -10.81 56.86 14.83
CA ARG A 36 -9.92 57.42 15.87
C ARG A 36 -10.06 56.60 17.15
N VAL A 37 -8.95 56.32 17.77
CA VAL A 37 -8.87 55.66 19.07
C VAL A 37 -9.45 56.56 20.15
N VAL A 38 -10.46 56.08 20.87
CA VAL A 38 -11.05 56.76 22.01
C VAL A 38 -10.35 56.33 23.29
N LYS A 39 -10.06 55.04 23.42
CA LYS A 39 -9.37 54.47 24.61
C LYS A 39 -8.71 53.14 24.24
N VAL A 40 -7.53 52.87 24.81
CA VAL A 40 -6.83 51.57 24.73
C VAL A 40 -6.38 51.11 26.09
N SER A 41 -6.26 49.78 26.27
CA SER A 41 -5.75 49.18 27.51
C SER A 41 -4.22 49.28 27.60
N ARG A 42 -3.65 49.13 28.81
CA ARG A 42 -2.19 49.15 29.03
C ARG A 42 -1.45 48.02 28.31
N SER A 43 -2.12 46.95 27.98
CA SER A 43 -1.53 45.85 27.21
C SER A 43 -0.99 46.25 25.82
N TRP A 44 -1.37 47.41 25.26
CA TRP A 44 -0.76 47.98 24.06
C TRP A 44 0.71 48.39 24.30
N GLU A 45 1.02 48.92 25.48
CA GLU A 45 2.39 49.25 25.83
C GLU A 45 3.26 48.01 26.01
N THR A 46 2.74 46.97 26.68
CA THR A 46 3.50 45.72 26.90
C THR A 46 3.67 44.92 25.63
N THR A 47 2.73 44.99 24.68
CA THR A 47 2.73 44.17 23.46
C THR A 47 3.35 44.86 22.26
N LEU A 48 3.07 46.17 22.06
CA LEU A 48 3.57 46.93 20.89
C LEU A 48 4.52 48.07 21.31
N GLY A 49 4.75 48.32 22.60
CA GLY A 49 5.63 49.35 23.08
C GLY A 49 5.06 50.77 23.01
N HIS A 50 3.78 50.95 22.65
CA HIS A 50 3.12 52.26 22.55
C HIS A 50 2.27 52.51 23.81
N ALA A 51 2.56 53.59 24.50
CA ALA A 51 1.75 54.00 25.65
C ALA A 51 0.33 54.40 25.19
N PRO A 52 -0.71 54.19 26.03
CA PRO A 52 -2.10 54.55 25.70
C PRO A 52 -2.23 56.01 25.23
N GLU A 53 -1.54 56.95 25.87
CA GLU A 53 -1.57 58.35 25.57
C GLU A 53 -0.98 58.70 24.19
N GLU A 54 -0.10 57.83 23.65
CA GLU A 54 0.47 57.98 22.32
C GLU A 54 -0.51 57.51 21.22
N LEU A 55 -1.48 56.66 21.53
CA LEU A 55 -2.44 56.06 20.64
C LEU A 55 -3.80 56.76 20.61
N GLU A 56 -4.23 57.31 21.73
CA GLU A 56 -5.53 57.99 21.86
C GLU A 56 -5.60 59.20 20.94
N GLY A 57 -6.71 59.33 20.21
CA GLY A 57 -6.92 60.34 19.16
C GLY A 57 -6.27 60.05 17.82
N ARG A 58 -5.45 58.99 17.69
CA ARG A 58 -4.79 58.60 16.43
C ARG A 58 -5.52 57.46 15.73
N TYR A 59 -5.05 57.12 14.51
CA TYR A 59 -5.54 55.99 13.73
C TYR A 59 -4.62 54.79 13.92
N LEU A 60 -5.15 53.65 14.40
CA LEU A 60 -4.36 52.43 14.53
C LEU A 60 -3.84 51.90 13.17
N LEU A 61 -4.52 52.22 12.07
CA LEU A 61 -4.11 51.86 10.72
C LEU A 61 -2.74 52.44 10.32
N ASP A 62 -2.24 53.46 11.01
CA ASP A 62 -0.90 54.01 10.78
C ASP A 62 0.22 53.06 11.22
N LEU A 63 -0.08 52.15 12.15
CA LEU A 63 0.84 51.14 12.63
C LEU A 63 0.78 49.85 11.82
N LEU A 64 -0.16 49.73 10.87
CA LEU A 64 -0.38 48.52 10.11
C LEU A 64 0.72 48.33 9.04
N HIS A 65 1.10 47.06 8.83
CA HIS A 65 2.02 46.73 7.74
C HIS A 65 1.43 47.14 6.39
N PRO A 66 2.22 47.77 5.48
CA PRO A 66 1.71 48.26 4.20
C PRO A 66 0.90 47.24 3.39
N ASP A 67 1.38 45.97 3.30
CA ASP A 67 0.70 44.92 2.54
C ASP A 67 -0.65 44.50 3.14
N ASP A 68 -0.85 44.70 4.45
CA ASP A 68 -2.07 44.30 5.13
C ASP A 68 -3.16 45.40 5.12
N LYS A 69 -2.80 46.62 4.69
CA LYS A 69 -3.73 47.76 4.65
C LYS A 69 -4.96 47.50 3.80
N PRO A 70 -4.87 47.00 2.55
CA PRO A 70 -6.04 46.82 1.71
C PRO A 70 -7.07 45.86 2.31
N CYS A 71 -6.61 44.69 2.80
CA CYS A 71 -7.49 43.69 3.41
C CYS A 71 -8.09 44.19 4.72
N THR A 72 -7.28 44.88 5.55
CA THR A 72 -7.75 45.42 6.84
C THR A 72 -8.79 46.51 6.62
N GLN A 73 -8.62 47.39 5.64
CA GLN A 73 -9.60 48.44 5.32
C GLN A 73 -10.95 47.85 4.94
N VAL A 74 -10.99 46.76 4.15
CA VAL A 74 -12.25 46.08 3.82
C VAL A 74 -12.94 45.56 5.08
N THR A 75 -12.17 44.93 5.98
CA THR A 75 -12.72 44.38 7.25
C THR A 75 -13.19 45.51 8.17
N VAL A 76 -12.45 46.62 8.23
CA VAL A 76 -12.82 47.83 9.01
C VAL A 76 -14.14 48.39 8.52
N HIS A 77 -14.33 48.58 7.22
CA HIS A 77 -15.60 49.05 6.64
C HIS A 77 -16.75 48.09 6.93
N GLN A 78 -16.50 46.75 6.84
CA GLN A 78 -17.50 45.77 7.22
C GLN A 78 -18.00 45.94 8.68
N VAL A 79 -17.07 46.22 9.62
CA VAL A 79 -17.43 46.45 11.02
C VAL A 79 -18.20 47.75 11.18
N GLU A 80 -17.83 48.81 10.45
CA GLU A 80 -18.50 50.12 10.45
C GLU A 80 -19.92 50.06 9.91
N ASP A 81 -20.13 49.29 8.83
CA ASP A 81 -21.43 49.08 8.19
C ASP A 81 -22.36 48.12 8.92
N LEU A 82 -21.85 47.37 9.89
CA LEU A 82 -22.68 46.46 10.70
C LEU A 82 -23.74 47.26 11.49
N ALA A 83 -24.97 46.71 11.51
CA ALA A 83 -25.99 47.19 12.45
C ALA A 83 -25.51 47.02 13.89
N SER A 84 -26.02 47.84 14.81
CA SER A 84 -25.65 47.75 16.24
C SER A 84 -25.82 46.29 16.74
N GLY A 85 -24.75 45.66 17.20
CA GLY A 85 -24.69 44.26 17.65
C GLY A 85 -24.00 43.27 16.70
N GLY A 86 -23.65 43.67 15.46
CA GLY A 86 -22.81 42.86 14.58
C GLY A 86 -21.36 42.75 15.07
N PHE A 87 -20.67 41.66 14.70
CA PHE A 87 -19.29 41.43 15.07
C PHE A 87 -18.45 40.84 13.93
N VAL A 88 -17.14 41.09 13.96
CA VAL A 88 -16.15 40.46 13.13
C VAL A 88 -15.12 39.77 14.03
N SER A 89 -14.69 38.58 13.64
CA SER A 89 -13.71 37.83 14.44
C SER A 89 -12.73 37.07 13.54
N GLY A 90 -11.54 36.81 14.08
CA GLY A 90 -10.60 35.86 13.52
C GLY A 90 -9.74 36.37 12.37
N PHE A 91 -9.67 37.70 12.11
CA PHE A 91 -8.72 38.18 11.12
C PHE A 91 -7.38 38.55 11.78
N ILE A 92 -6.30 38.21 11.09
CA ILE A 92 -4.93 38.44 11.56
C ILE A 92 -4.25 39.42 10.63
N ASN A 93 -3.56 40.40 11.22
CA ASN A 93 -2.75 41.35 10.51
C ASN A 93 -1.51 41.77 11.30
N ARG A 94 -0.55 42.43 10.64
CA ARG A 94 0.74 42.79 11.21
C ARG A 94 0.73 44.26 11.67
N TYR A 95 0.95 44.47 12.95
CA TYR A 95 1.13 45.80 13.52
C TYR A 95 2.58 46.06 13.92
N ARG A 96 3.04 47.28 13.68
CA ARG A 96 4.41 47.68 13.94
C ARG A 96 4.60 47.97 15.42
N HIS A 97 5.53 47.27 16.03
CA HIS A 97 6.04 47.52 17.36
C HIS A 97 6.94 48.78 17.37
N LYS A 98 7.13 49.45 18.51
CA LYS A 98 7.93 50.66 18.65
C LYS A 98 9.42 50.48 18.28
N ASP A 99 9.95 49.26 18.40
CA ASP A 99 11.30 48.89 17.97
C ASP A 99 11.45 48.70 16.43
N GLY A 100 10.36 48.83 15.69
CA GLY A 100 10.32 48.64 14.22
C GLY A 100 9.96 47.23 13.77
N SER A 101 9.92 46.22 14.67
CA SER A 101 9.46 44.89 14.35
C SER A 101 7.94 44.83 14.17
N TYR A 102 7.43 43.71 13.59
CA TYR A 102 6.00 43.50 13.43
C TYR A 102 5.49 42.39 14.34
N ARG A 103 4.30 42.61 14.95
CA ARG A 103 3.55 41.60 15.67
C ARG A 103 2.31 41.22 14.89
N GLN A 104 1.95 39.96 14.93
CA GLN A 104 0.72 39.46 14.33
C GLN A 104 -0.39 39.50 15.35
N LEU A 105 -1.40 40.34 15.09
CA LEU A 105 -2.53 40.53 15.97
C LEU A 105 -3.78 39.88 15.39
N GLU A 106 -4.42 39.01 16.18
CA GLU A 106 -5.73 38.43 15.89
C GLU A 106 -6.82 39.30 16.50
N TRP A 107 -7.77 39.75 15.67
CA TRP A 107 -8.77 40.72 16.02
C TRP A 107 -10.16 40.15 16.17
N GLN A 108 -10.87 40.69 17.17
CA GLN A 108 -12.32 40.59 17.32
C GLN A 108 -12.86 41.98 17.54
N ALA A 109 -13.90 42.38 16.78
CA ALA A 109 -14.47 43.71 16.88
C ALA A 109 -16.01 43.65 16.81
N ARG A 110 -16.65 44.50 17.63
CA ARG A 110 -18.10 44.66 17.67
C ARG A 110 -18.49 46.12 17.66
N ARG A 111 -19.49 46.50 16.84
CA ARG A 111 -20.08 47.82 16.89
C ARG A 111 -21.14 47.90 18.00
N HIS A 112 -21.11 48.93 18.78
CA HIS A 112 -22.17 49.28 19.75
C HIS A 112 -22.40 50.80 19.72
N GLY A 113 -23.59 51.21 19.24
CA GLY A 113 -23.91 52.64 19.00
C GLY A 113 -22.98 53.30 17.98
N ASP A 114 -22.36 54.40 18.38
CA ASP A 114 -21.41 55.20 17.64
C ASP A 114 -19.94 54.75 17.85
N LYS A 115 -19.71 53.63 18.56
CA LYS A 115 -18.38 53.16 18.89
C LYS A 115 -18.16 51.71 18.44
N ILE A 116 -16.90 51.37 18.20
CA ILE A 116 -16.41 50.01 17.92
C ILE A 116 -15.51 49.58 19.07
N PHE A 117 -15.86 48.47 19.66
CA PHE A 117 -15.12 47.77 20.70
C PHE A 117 -14.34 46.62 20.04
N ALA A 118 -13.02 46.65 20.17
CA ALA A 118 -12.15 45.65 19.59
C ALA A 118 -11.22 45.05 20.64
N VAL A 119 -10.94 43.77 20.45
CA VAL A 119 -9.95 43.01 21.21
C VAL A 119 -8.92 42.51 20.21
N ALA A 120 -7.63 42.74 20.51
CA ALA A 120 -6.55 42.19 19.74
C ALA A 120 -5.67 41.29 20.62
N ARG A 121 -5.26 40.16 20.09
CA ARG A 121 -4.37 39.23 20.77
C ARG A 121 -3.11 39.04 19.97
N ASP A 122 -1.94 39.13 20.61
CA ASP A 122 -0.67 38.80 19.96
C ASP A 122 -0.58 37.30 19.72
N VAL A 123 -0.56 36.92 18.45
CA VAL A 123 -0.44 35.53 17.99
C VAL A 123 0.88 35.28 17.26
N THR A 124 1.84 36.20 17.36
CA THR A 124 3.13 36.14 16.67
C THR A 124 3.85 34.83 16.92
N GLY A 125 3.97 34.44 18.20
CA GLY A 125 4.63 33.17 18.58
C GLY A 125 3.86 31.94 18.09
N ARG A 126 2.52 31.96 18.21
CA ARG A 126 1.66 30.85 17.73
C ARG A 126 1.77 30.66 16.22
N GLU A 127 1.72 31.73 15.45
CA GLU A 127 1.81 31.69 13.99
C GLU A 127 3.21 31.34 13.49
N ALA A 128 4.27 31.77 14.19
CA ALA A 128 5.64 31.36 13.89
C ALA A 128 5.82 29.85 14.12
N ALA A 129 5.41 29.33 15.27
CA ALA A 129 5.49 27.90 15.59
C ALA A 129 4.64 27.04 14.62
N ARG A 130 3.45 27.53 14.23
CA ARG A 130 2.61 26.83 13.24
C ARG A 130 3.30 26.74 11.88
N LYS A 131 3.91 27.81 11.40
CA LYS A 131 4.65 27.81 10.13
C LYS A 131 5.88 26.92 10.17
N GLU A 132 6.60 26.91 11.28
CA GLU A 132 7.76 26.04 11.47
C GLU A 132 7.36 24.55 11.47
N LEU A 133 6.29 24.21 12.20
CA LEU A 133 5.74 22.85 12.23
C LEU A 133 5.27 22.40 10.84
N GLU A 134 4.59 23.27 10.10
CA GLU A 134 4.11 22.97 8.75
C GLU A 134 5.28 22.77 7.77
N ALA A 135 6.31 23.62 7.85
CA ALA A 135 7.51 23.48 7.04
C ALA A 135 8.28 22.18 7.37
N ALA A 136 8.41 21.85 8.66
CA ALA A 136 9.05 20.61 9.10
C ALA A 136 8.25 19.37 8.64
N LYS A 137 6.92 19.42 8.71
CA LYS A 137 6.03 18.37 8.22
C LYS A 137 6.24 18.13 6.72
N ILE A 138 6.17 19.19 5.91
CA ILE A 138 6.36 19.11 4.45
C ILE A 138 7.75 18.53 4.13
N ALA A 139 8.81 18.99 4.82
CA ALA A 139 10.16 18.48 4.60
C ALA A 139 10.27 16.98 4.94
N ALA A 140 9.63 16.53 6.02
CA ALA A 140 9.59 15.12 6.40
C ALA A 140 8.81 14.25 5.39
N GLU A 141 7.67 14.74 4.89
CA GLU A 141 6.88 14.07 3.87
C GLU A 141 7.65 13.91 2.56
N VAL A 142 8.32 14.98 2.09
CA VAL A 142 9.16 14.94 0.88
C VAL A 142 10.33 13.96 1.03
N ALA A 143 10.99 13.95 2.19
CA ALA A 143 12.08 13.01 2.45
C ALA A 143 11.59 11.56 2.49
N SER A 144 10.43 11.31 3.10
CA SER A 144 9.80 9.98 3.14
C SER A 144 9.43 9.48 1.74
N GLN A 145 8.82 10.34 0.92
CA GLN A 145 8.48 10.02 -0.47
C GLN A 145 9.73 9.69 -1.31
N ALA A 146 10.76 10.54 -1.24
CA ALA A 146 12.00 10.31 -1.96
C ALA A 146 12.68 8.99 -1.56
N LYS A 147 12.62 8.60 -0.26
CA LYS A 147 13.10 7.30 0.23
C LYS A 147 12.34 6.14 -0.41
N THR A 148 11.01 6.25 -0.48
CA THR A 148 10.15 5.20 -1.04
C THR A 148 10.38 5.03 -2.54
N ASP A 149 10.45 6.14 -3.30
CA ASP A 149 10.70 6.12 -4.73
C ASP A 149 12.09 5.56 -5.05
N PHE A 150 13.12 5.92 -4.26
CA PHE A 150 14.46 5.37 -4.40
C PHE A 150 14.46 3.85 -4.20
N LEU A 151 13.81 3.35 -3.14
CA LEU A 151 13.75 1.91 -2.86
C LEU A 151 12.92 1.15 -3.91
N ALA A 152 11.84 1.73 -4.42
CA ALA A 152 11.06 1.15 -5.51
C ALA A 152 11.90 0.99 -6.79
N ASN A 153 12.63 2.03 -7.19
CA ASN A 153 13.50 1.99 -8.35
C ASN A 153 14.65 0.97 -8.15
N MET A 154 15.31 0.99 -6.98
CA MET A 154 16.37 0.03 -6.68
C MET A 154 15.89 -1.41 -6.69
N SER A 155 14.66 -1.68 -6.23
CA SER A 155 14.09 -3.01 -6.31
C SER A 155 13.91 -3.50 -7.74
N HIS A 156 13.41 -2.64 -8.63
CA HIS A 156 13.32 -2.96 -10.06
C HIS A 156 14.68 -3.24 -10.67
N GLU A 157 15.67 -2.39 -10.39
CA GLU A 157 17.04 -2.54 -10.87
C GLU A 157 17.74 -3.81 -10.35
N ILE A 158 17.41 -4.27 -9.14
CA ILE A 158 17.93 -5.52 -8.55
C ILE A 158 17.15 -6.73 -9.05
N ARG A 159 15.82 -6.63 -9.19
CA ARG A 159 14.95 -7.74 -9.60
C ARG A 159 15.25 -8.22 -11.01
N THR A 160 15.49 -7.31 -11.94
CA THR A 160 15.75 -7.64 -13.35
C THR A 160 16.97 -8.57 -13.53
N PRO A 161 18.19 -8.25 -13.08
CA PRO A 161 19.33 -9.17 -13.18
C PRO A 161 19.14 -10.43 -12.34
N LEU A 162 18.48 -10.33 -11.19
CA LEU A 162 18.21 -11.48 -10.32
C LEU A 162 17.29 -12.50 -10.96
N ASN A 163 16.21 -12.05 -11.59
CA ASN A 163 15.30 -12.94 -12.34
C ASN A 163 16.03 -13.61 -13.50
N GLY A 164 16.95 -12.89 -14.15
CA GLY A 164 17.84 -13.47 -15.15
C GLY A 164 18.69 -14.61 -14.60
N VAL A 165 19.31 -14.41 -13.44
CA VAL A 165 20.12 -15.45 -12.76
C VAL A 165 19.23 -16.65 -12.38
N ILE A 166 18.07 -16.43 -11.76
CA ILE A 166 17.14 -17.49 -11.35
C ILE A 166 16.65 -18.28 -12.57
N GLY A 167 16.31 -17.58 -13.66
CA GLY A 167 15.86 -18.23 -14.89
C GLY A 167 16.93 -19.11 -15.55
N LEU A 168 18.20 -18.63 -15.57
CA LEU A 168 19.33 -19.44 -16.08
C LEU A 168 19.60 -20.66 -15.18
N ILE A 169 19.43 -20.53 -13.88
CA ILE A 169 19.55 -21.64 -12.92
C ILE A 169 18.46 -22.68 -13.21
N GLY A 170 17.20 -22.24 -13.41
CA GLY A 170 16.10 -23.14 -13.74
C GLY A 170 16.36 -23.91 -15.05
N ALA A 171 16.96 -23.26 -16.05
CA ALA A 171 17.41 -23.93 -17.28
C ALA A 171 18.51 -24.96 -17.03
N LEU A 172 19.51 -24.63 -16.20
CA LEU A 172 20.57 -25.55 -15.81
C LEU A 172 20.06 -26.77 -15.02
N GLN A 173 19.03 -26.59 -14.18
CA GLN A 173 18.40 -27.70 -13.44
C GLN A 173 17.68 -28.69 -14.34
N ALA A 174 17.27 -28.29 -15.54
CA ALA A 174 16.68 -29.16 -16.55
C ALA A 174 17.71 -30.02 -17.28
N ASP A 175 19.01 -29.67 -17.23
CA ASP A 175 20.09 -30.40 -17.87
C ASP A 175 20.57 -31.60 -17.03
N THR A 176 21.35 -32.48 -17.67
CA THR A 176 21.99 -33.61 -17.01
C THR A 176 23.19 -33.15 -16.21
N LEU A 177 22.97 -32.81 -14.93
CA LEU A 177 24.01 -32.34 -14.01
C LEU A 177 24.63 -33.49 -13.22
N THR A 178 25.93 -33.41 -12.96
CA THR A 178 26.59 -34.24 -11.96
C THR A 178 26.05 -33.91 -10.56
N PRO A 179 26.09 -34.83 -9.57
CA PRO A 179 25.62 -34.55 -8.21
C PRO A 179 26.18 -33.25 -7.61
N ARG A 180 27.49 -33.04 -7.76
CA ARG A 180 28.16 -31.81 -7.27
C ARG A 180 27.68 -30.53 -7.99
N GLN A 181 27.41 -30.60 -9.28
CA GLN A 181 26.87 -29.46 -10.03
C GLN A 181 25.44 -29.16 -9.60
N ARG A 182 24.62 -30.18 -9.36
CA ARG A 182 23.26 -30.03 -8.86
C ARG A 182 23.24 -29.34 -7.50
N ASP A 183 24.08 -29.79 -6.55
CA ASP A 183 24.21 -29.16 -5.23
C ASP A 183 24.59 -27.66 -5.35
N LEU A 184 25.49 -27.31 -6.25
CA LEU A 184 25.89 -25.90 -6.46
C LEU A 184 24.78 -25.08 -7.10
N VAL A 185 24.09 -25.61 -8.07
CA VAL A 185 22.97 -24.96 -8.76
C VAL A 185 21.81 -24.73 -7.79
N ASP A 186 21.50 -25.71 -6.93
CA ASP A 186 20.47 -25.60 -5.90
C ASP A 186 20.85 -24.54 -4.84
N LEU A 187 22.11 -24.45 -4.45
CA LEU A 187 22.59 -23.44 -3.52
C LEU A 187 22.47 -22.02 -4.12
N ILE A 188 22.79 -21.86 -5.41
CA ILE A 188 22.67 -20.57 -6.10
C ILE A 188 21.19 -20.21 -6.25
N ALA A 189 20.31 -21.16 -6.60
CA ALA A 189 18.86 -20.96 -6.66
C ALA A 189 18.30 -20.46 -5.33
N GLN A 190 18.63 -21.15 -4.25
CA GLN A 190 18.20 -20.78 -2.89
C GLN A 190 18.70 -19.39 -2.47
N SER A 191 19.92 -19.03 -2.86
CA SER A 191 20.49 -17.71 -2.59
C SER A 191 19.76 -16.62 -3.37
N GLY A 192 19.43 -16.86 -4.63
CA GLY A 192 18.64 -15.97 -5.49
C GLY A 192 17.23 -15.71 -4.94
N GLU A 193 16.51 -16.77 -4.62
CA GLU A 193 15.17 -16.67 -4.00
C GLU A 193 15.19 -15.92 -2.66
N SER A 194 16.26 -16.13 -1.88
CA SER A 194 16.44 -15.43 -0.60
C SER A 194 16.66 -13.95 -0.78
N LEU A 195 17.43 -13.55 -1.82
CA LEU A 195 17.68 -12.15 -2.15
C LEU A 195 16.42 -11.48 -2.70
N GLU A 196 15.66 -12.15 -3.56
CA GLU A 196 14.39 -11.64 -4.08
C GLU A 196 13.40 -11.33 -2.95
N ARG A 197 13.28 -12.27 -2.01
CA ARG A 197 12.44 -12.09 -0.81
C ARG A 197 12.90 -10.92 0.04
N LEU A 198 14.22 -10.77 0.28
CA LEU A 198 14.81 -9.64 1.00
C LEU A 198 14.45 -8.29 0.37
N VAL A 199 14.59 -8.18 -0.94
CA VAL A 199 14.28 -6.95 -1.68
C VAL A 199 12.78 -6.63 -1.57
N SER A 200 11.92 -7.66 -1.70
CA SER A 200 10.47 -7.50 -1.53
C SER A 200 10.10 -7.07 -0.11
N ASP A 201 10.70 -7.68 0.92
CA ASP A 201 10.46 -7.35 2.33
C ASP A 201 10.84 -5.89 2.64
N ILE A 202 11.98 -5.40 2.13
CA ILE A 202 12.43 -4.01 2.32
C ILE A 202 11.45 -3.03 1.65
N LEU A 203 10.94 -3.37 0.47
CA LEU A 203 9.93 -2.55 -0.21
C LEU A 203 8.61 -2.49 0.56
N ASP A 204 8.13 -3.64 1.02
CA ASP A 204 6.87 -3.71 1.79
C ASP A 204 6.98 -2.87 3.07
N VAL A 205 8.09 -2.99 3.81
CA VAL A 205 8.37 -2.14 5.00
C VAL A 205 8.34 -0.66 4.63
N SER A 206 8.98 -0.27 3.53
CA SER A 206 9.04 1.14 3.11
C SER A 206 7.69 1.70 2.70
N LYS A 207 6.88 0.90 2.00
CA LYS A 207 5.49 1.26 1.63
C LYS A 207 4.58 1.37 2.84
N VAL A 208 4.74 0.49 3.83
CA VAL A 208 4.01 0.56 5.11
C VAL A 208 4.38 1.83 5.87
N GLU A 209 5.70 2.17 5.98
CA GLU A 209 6.15 3.40 6.64
C GLU A 209 5.61 4.68 5.99
N ALA A 210 5.52 4.69 4.67
CA ALA A 210 5.00 5.82 3.91
C ALA A 210 3.46 5.87 3.86
N GLY A 211 2.75 4.88 4.43
CA GLY A 211 1.30 4.77 4.31
C GLY A 211 0.82 4.52 2.87
N GLN A 212 1.68 3.99 2.01
CA GLN A 212 1.42 3.77 0.58
C GLN A 212 1.04 2.33 0.24
N LEU A 213 1.06 1.44 1.23
CA LEU A 213 0.62 0.07 1.00
C LEU A 213 -0.91 0.04 1.10
N GLU A 214 -1.56 -0.32 0.01
CA GLU A 214 -3.00 -0.46 -0.06
C GLU A 214 -3.41 -1.92 0.11
N ILE A 215 -4.49 -2.16 0.83
CA ILE A 215 -5.17 -3.46 0.91
C ILE A 215 -6.23 -3.48 -0.18
N VAL A 216 -6.16 -4.47 -1.06
CA VAL A 216 -7.07 -4.60 -2.21
C VAL A 216 -7.94 -5.85 -2.02
N PRO A 217 -9.13 -5.72 -1.42
CA PRO A 217 -10.02 -6.85 -1.22
C PRO A 217 -10.58 -7.35 -2.55
N VAL A 218 -10.51 -8.66 -2.77
CA VAL A 218 -11.11 -9.35 -3.91
C VAL A 218 -12.01 -10.49 -3.43
N ASP A 219 -13.04 -10.83 -4.20
CA ASP A 219 -13.86 -12.02 -3.92
C ASP A 219 -13.06 -13.28 -4.25
N MET A 220 -12.62 -14.00 -3.21
CA MET A 220 -11.73 -15.15 -3.32
C MET A 220 -12.29 -16.40 -2.65
N ASP A 221 -11.88 -17.58 -3.12
CA ASP A 221 -12.01 -18.82 -2.36
C ASP A 221 -10.83 -18.97 -1.40
N LEU A 222 -11.11 -18.97 -0.09
CA LEU A 222 -10.05 -18.93 0.92
C LEU A 222 -9.08 -20.12 0.81
N MET A 223 -9.60 -21.32 0.66
CA MET A 223 -8.75 -22.52 0.64
C MET A 223 -7.96 -22.63 -0.66
N ASP A 224 -8.56 -22.29 -1.80
CA ASP A 224 -7.88 -22.32 -3.09
C ASP A 224 -6.71 -21.31 -3.13
N GLU A 225 -6.87 -20.15 -2.49
CA GLU A 225 -5.82 -19.13 -2.40
C GLU A 225 -4.69 -19.47 -1.42
N LEU A 226 -4.97 -20.24 -0.38
CA LEU A 226 -3.96 -20.65 0.60
C LEU A 226 -3.23 -21.94 0.21
N GLU A 227 -3.84 -22.82 -0.59
CA GLU A 227 -3.28 -24.12 -0.97
C GLU A 227 -1.86 -24.06 -1.56
N PRO A 228 -1.47 -23.09 -2.42
CA PRO A 228 -0.09 -23.02 -2.92
C PRO A 228 0.96 -22.81 -1.80
N ALA A 229 0.64 -22.02 -0.78
CA ALA A 229 1.53 -21.80 0.37
C ALA A 229 1.60 -23.06 1.24
N ILE A 230 0.45 -23.71 1.45
CA ILE A 230 0.32 -24.96 2.21
C ILE A 230 1.10 -26.09 1.53
N ALA A 231 0.92 -26.29 0.22
CA ALA A 231 1.62 -27.31 -0.56
C ALA A 231 3.14 -27.11 -0.53
N THR A 232 3.59 -25.87 -0.67
CA THR A 232 5.02 -25.53 -0.60
C THR A 232 5.60 -25.85 0.78
N ALA A 233 4.89 -25.49 1.85
CA ALA A 233 5.33 -25.78 3.22
C ALA A 233 5.35 -27.28 3.51
N ARG A 234 4.34 -28.02 3.04
CA ARG A 234 4.25 -29.47 3.15
C ARG A 234 5.45 -30.14 2.48
N ALA A 235 5.75 -29.80 1.23
CA ALA A 235 6.89 -30.38 0.51
C ALA A 235 8.23 -30.10 1.23
N LYS A 236 8.40 -28.88 1.78
CA LYS A 236 9.60 -28.52 2.57
C LYS A 236 9.68 -29.26 3.91
N ALA A 237 8.55 -29.53 4.56
CA ALA A 237 8.49 -30.29 5.81
C ALA A 237 8.81 -31.77 5.53
N GLU A 238 8.22 -32.37 4.51
CA GLU A 238 8.48 -33.75 4.07
C GLU A 238 9.96 -33.97 3.71
N ALA A 239 10.58 -33.03 3.02
CA ALA A 239 12.01 -33.07 2.69
C ALA A 239 12.93 -33.00 3.92
N ARG A 240 12.38 -32.70 5.11
CA ARG A 240 13.08 -32.66 6.41
C ARG A 240 12.58 -33.70 7.40
N ASP A 241 11.81 -34.66 6.95
CA ASP A 241 11.18 -35.71 7.78
C ASP A 241 10.27 -35.16 8.92
N LEU A 242 9.65 -33.97 8.69
CA LEU A 242 8.72 -33.36 9.62
C LEU A 242 7.28 -33.76 9.29
N THR A 243 6.47 -34.00 10.30
CA THR A 243 5.03 -34.18 10.13
C THR A 243 4.36 -32.82 9.87
N PHE A 244 3.61 -32.71 8.76
CA PHE A 244 2.87 -31.50 8.44
C PHE A 244 1.37 -31.77 8.40
N THR A 245 0.61 -31.12 9.27
CA THR A 245 -0.83 -31.33 9.43
C THR A 245 -1.60 -30.04 9.19
N VAL A 246 -2.67 -30.11 8.38
CA VAL A 246 -3.63 -29.01 8.19
C VAL A 246 -4.96 -29.39 8.82
N ARG A 247 -5.46 -28.53 9.70
CA ARG A 247 -6.76 -28.66 10.37
C ARG A 247 -7.62 -27.47 9.98
N ALA A 248 -8.60 -27.68 9.11
CA ALA A 248 -9.56 -26.66 8.74
C ALA A 248 -10.90 -26.94 9.45
N GLY A 249 -11.41 -25.94 10.17
CA GLY A 249 -12.74 -25.98 10.74
C GLY A 249 -13.83 -26.10 9.65
N PRO A 250 -15.03 -26.53 9.98
CA PRO A 250 -16.11 -26.74 9.01
C PRO A 250 -16.53 -25.44 8.32
N THR A 251 -16.33 -24.30 8.96
CA THR A 251 -16.62 -22.95 8.44
C THR A 251 -15.46 -22.32 7.68
N ALA A 252 -14.25 -22.89 7.76
CA ALA A 252 -13.03 -22.37 7.13
C ALA A 252 -13.00 -22.54 5.60
N ARG A 253 -14.15 -22.65 4.96
CA ARG A 253 -14.33 -22.79 3.51
C ARG A 253 -15.35 -21.78 3.02
N GLY A 254 -15.27 -21.41 1.76
CA GLY A 254 -16.19 -20.46 1.14
C GLY A 254 -15.50 -19.29 0.49
N ARG A 255 -16.32 -18.37 -0.02
CA ARG A 255 -15.85 -17.16 -0.68
C ARG A 255 -15.94 -15.97 0.26
N PHE A 256 -14.86 -15.19 0.26
CA PHE A 256 -14.69 -14.03 1.14
C PHE A 256 -14.14 -12.85 0.36
N LEU A 257 -14.52 -11.66 0.77
CA LEU A 257 -13.92 -10.41 0.29
C LEU A 257 -12.70 -10.10 1.16
N ALA A 258 -11.50 -10.29 0.63
CA ALA A 258 -10.24 -10.04 1.34
C ALA A 258 -9.06 -9.91 0.37
N ASP A 259 -7.91 -9.43 0.85
CA ASP A 259 -6.67 -9.40 0.09
C ASP A 259 -5.95 -10.76 0.17
N ALA A 260 -6.25 -11.61 -0.82
CA ALA A 260 -5.68 -12.95 -0.95
C ALA A 260 -4.14 -12.95 -0.93
N GLY A 261 -3.52 -12.00 -1.61
CA GLY A 261 -2.06 -11.87 -1.71
C GLY A 261 -1.41 -11.62 -0.36
N ARG A 262 -1.99 -10.74 0.44
CA ARG A 262 -1.47 -10.39 1.77
C ARG A 262 -1.71 -11.49 2.80
N ILE A 263 -2.88 -12.14 2.77
CA ILE A 263 -3.13 -13.31 3.65
C ILE A 263 -2.15 -14.43 3.32
N ARG A 264 -1.94 -14.75 2.04
CA ARG A 264 -0.97 -15.75 1.60
C ARG A 264 0.47 -15.37 1.99
N GLN A 265 0.85 -14.09 1.92
CA GLN A 265 2.16 -13.60 2.36
C GLN A 265 2.38 -13.84 3.86
N VAL A 266 1.40 -13.50 4.70
CA VAL A 266 1.44 -13.75 6.14
C VAL A 266 1.59 -15.25 6.41
N LEU A 267 0.74 -16.09 5.81
CA LEU A 267 0.78 -17.55 5.97
C LEU A 267 2.13 -18.13 5.54
N THR A 268 2.67 -17.73 4.39
CA THR A 268 3.96 -18.19 3.87
C THR A 268 5.09 -17.87 4.83
N ASN A 269 5.11 -16.66 5.41
CA ASN A 269 6.12 -16.26 6.39
C ASN A 269 6.06 -17.13 7.65
N LEU A 270 4.86 -17.35 8.19
CA LEU A 270 4.67 -18.14 9.41
C LEU A 270 5.04 -19.61 9.18
N LEU A 271 4.56 -20.21 8.10
CA LEU A 271 4.86 -21.62 7.76
C LEU A 271 6.35 -21.83 7.47
N SER A 272 6.97 -20.89 6.73
CA SER A 272 8.42 -20.96 6.46
C SER A 272 9.24 -20.91 7.74
N ASN A 273 8.84 -20.06 8.70
CA ASN A 273 9.49 -20.00 10.01
C ASN A 273 9.28 -21.29 10.81
N ALA A 274 8.07 -21.82 10.87
CA ALA A 274 7.77 -23.07 11.57
C ALA A 274 8.62 -24.22 11.04
N VAL A 275 8.65 -24.45 9.72
CA VAL A 275 9.48 -25.51 9.09
C VAL A 275 10.97 -25.26 9.27
N LYS A 276 11.41 -23.99 9.30
CA LYS A 276 12.82 -23.61 9.48
C LYS A 276 13.34 -23.89 10.87
N PHE A 277 12.55 -23.62 11.91
CA PHE A 277 12.96 -23.71 13.31
C PHE A 277 12.58 -25.04 13.98
N THR A 278 11.88 -25.92 13.28
CA THR A 278 11.60 -27.30 13.72
C THR A 278 12.62 -28.24 13.08
N HIS A 279 13.33 -29.00 13.92
CA HIS A 279 14.32 -30.00 13.48
C HIS A 279 13.70 -31.39 13.40
N GLU A 280 12.90 -31.74 14.40
CA GLU A 280 12.19 -33.01 14.54
C GLU A 280 10.80 -32.71 15.12
N GLY A 281 9.80 -33.50 14.74
CA GLY A 281 8.43 -33.39 15.25
C GLY A 281 7.44 -32.90 14.20
N GLU A 282 6.58 -31.95 14.56
CA GLU A 282 5.45 -31.56 13.70
C GLU A 282 5.26 -30.05 13.56
N VAL A 283 4.65 -29.67 12.43
CA VAL A 283 4.09 -28.34 12.15
C VAL A 283 2.60 -28.51 11.87
N VAL A 284 1.77 -27.80 12.60
CA VAL A 284 0.31 -27.83 12.46
C VAL A 284 -0.21 -26.47 12.05
N LEU A 285 -0.93 -26.41 10.95
CA LEU A 285 -1.72 -25.25 10.53
C LEU A 285 -3.18 -25.48 10.91
N SER A 286 -3.77 -24.60 11.71
CA SER A 286 -5.20 -24.60 12.02
C SER A 286 -5.85 -23.36 11.41
N LEU A 287 -7.01 -23.55 10.78
CA LEU A 287 -7.82 -22.51 10.14
C LEU A 287 -9.25 -22.63 10.70
N ASP A 288 -9.70 -21.61 11.38
CA ASP A 288 -11.05 -21.52 11.93
C ASP A 288 -11.70 -20.19 11.53
N ILE A 289 -13.01 -20.21 11.25
CA ILE A 289 -13.80 -19.02 10.99
C ILE A 289 -14.95 -18.99 11.98
N ASP A 290 -14.95 -17.93 12.79
CA ASP A 290 -16.04 -17.60 13.68
C ASP A 290 -17.01 -16.65 12.98
N GLU A 291 -18.28 -17.06 12.88
CA GLU A 291 -19.39 -16.29 12.29
C GLU A 291 -20.25 -15.61 13.36
N ASP A 292 -20.05 -15.97 14.64
CA ASP A 292 -20.77 -15.36 15.78
C ASP A 292 -20.01 -14.12 16.29
N THR A 293 -19.90 -13.11 15.42
CA THR A 293 -19.25 -11.84 15.71
C THR A 293 -20.26 -10.75 16.01
N PRO A 294 -19.86 -9.66 16.70
CA PRO A 294 -20.76 -8.53 16.98
C PRO A 294 -21.31 -7.85 15.71
N GLU A 295 -20.62 -8.00 14.58
CA GLU A 295 -21.03 -7.45 13.28
C GLU A 295 -21.54 -8.59 12.38
N PRO A 296 -22.85 -8.64 12.04
CA PRO A 296 -23.47 -9.80 11.37
C PRO A 296 -22.89 -10.12 9.98
N GLU A 297 -22.23 -9.17 9.34
CA GLU A 297 -21.65 -9.33 7.99
C GLU A 297 -20.15 -9.64 8.01
N VAL A 298 -19.52 -9.62 9.19
CA VAL A 298 -18.09 -9.83 9.37
C VAL A 298 -17.84 -11.13 10.12
N SER A 299 -17.15 -12.06 9.48
CA SER A 299 -16.63 -13.29 10.11
C SER A 299 -15.20 -13.05 10.57
N GLN A 300 -14.74 -13.75 11.57
CA GLN A 300 -13.35 -13.66 12.04
C GLN A 300 -12.58 -14.91 11.63
N LEU A 301 -11.58 -14.76 10.74
CA LEU A 301 -10.59 -15.80 10.45
C LEU A 301 -9.57 -15.87 11.59
N THR A 302 -9.38 -17.04 12.15
CA THR A 302 -8.26 -17.37 13.05
C THR A 302 -7.35 -18.37 12.36
N LEU A 303 -6.13 -17.95 12.06
CA LEU A 303 -5.10 -18.74 11.43
C LEU A 303 -4.02 -19.00 12.48
N THR A 304 -3.80 -20.26 12.86
CA THR A 304 -2.83 -20.64 13.89
C THR A 304 -1.79 -21.59 13.29
N VAL A 305 -0.52 -21.21 13.42
CA VAL A 305 0.63 -22.06 13.07
C VAL A 305 1.31 -22.49 14.36
N THR A 306 1.34 -23.78 14.61
CA THR A 306 1.98 -24.41 15.78
C THR A 306 3.17 -25.24 15.31
N ASP A 307 4.31 -25.06 15.93
CA ASP A 307 5.52 -25.85 15.70
C ASP A 307 6.03 -26.48 17.01
N THR A 308 6.74 -27.60 16.90
CA THR A 308 7.43 -28.25 18.00
C THR A 308 8.93 -27.95 18.01
N GLY A 309 9.33 -26.82 17.47
CA GLY A 309 10.72 -26.42 17.29
C GLY A 309 11.41 -25.92 18.57
N VAL A 310 12.47 -25.14 18.36
CA VAL A 310 13.32 -24.66 19.46
C VAL A 310 12.61 -23.71 20.43
N GLY A 311 11.54 -23.05 20.00
CA GLY A 311 10.83 -22.05 20.79
C GLY A 311 11.68 -20.81 21.10
N PHE A 312 11.11 -19.88 21.86
CA PHE A 312 11.76 -18.65 22.34
C PHE A 312 11.25 -18.30 23.74
N ASP A 313 12.00 -17.52 24.48
CA ASP A 313 11.63 -17.06 25.80
C ASP A 313 10.68 -15.84 25.76
N ALA A 314 10.06 -15.53 26.90
CA ALA A 314 9.09 -14.44 26.99
C ALA A 314 9.72 -13.05 26.75
N ALA A 315 11.01 -12.87 27.05
CA ALA A 315 11.71 -11.61 26.84
C ALA A 315 11.97 -11.39 25.34
N ALA A 316 12.39 -12.44 24.62
CA ALA A 316 12.53 -12.40 23.17
C ALA A 316 11.17 -12.22 22.47
N GLY A 317 10.09 -12.76 23.05
CA GLY A 317 8.74 -12.62 22.53
C GLY A 317 8.22 -11.18 22.45
N GLN A 318 8.63 -10.29 23.37
CA GLN A 318 8.20 -8.89 23.38
C GLN A 318 8.73 -8.09 22.18
N GLY A 319 9.95 -8.40 21.71
CA GLY A 319 10.56 -7.72 20.56
C GLY A 319 10.41 -8.48 19.22
N LEU A 320 9.75 -9.63 19.20
CA LEU A 320 9.73 -10.54 18.04
C LEU A 320 9.14 -9.91 16.77
N PHE A 321 8.24 -8.96 16.93
CA PHE A 321 7.61 -8.21 15.85
C PHE A 321 8.27 -6.86 15.57
N GLU A 322 9.34 -6.50 16.29
CA GLU A 322 10.13 -5.32 15.99
C GLU A 322 11.03 -5.58 14.79
N ARG A 323 11.30 -4.53 14.02
CA ARG A 323 12.09 -4.63 12.78
C ARG A 323 13.54 -4.96 13.11
N PHE A 324 14.15 -5.80 12.29
CA PHE A 324 15.55 -6.23 12.42
C PHE A 324 15.85 -6.94 13.75
N THR A 325 14.84 -7.28 14.52
CA THR A 325 15.01 -8.01 15.79
C THR A 325 15.04 -9.51 15.52
N GLN A 326 16.00 -10.18 16.17
CA GLN A 326 16.19 -11.63 16.09
C GLN A 326 16.36 -12.15 17.50
N ALA A 327 15.70 -13.27 17.82
CA ALA A 327 15.62 -13.80 19.17
C ALA A 327 16.97 -14.23 19.77
N ASP A 328 18.00 -14.55 18.93
CA ASP A 328 19.33 -14.93 19.41
C ASP A 328 20.39 -14.79 18.31
N SER A 329 21.54 -14.19 18.66
CA SER A 329 22.70 -14.03 17.76
C SER A 329 23.41 -15.35 17.40
N THR A 330 23.18 -16.42 18.17
CA THR A 330 23.73 -17.76 17.93
C THR A 330 22.90 -18.54 16.91
N ILE A 331 21.58 -18.35 16.89
CA ILE A 331 20.63 -18.94 15.94
C ILE A 331 20.83 -18.31 14.55
N THR A 332 21.16 -17.02 14.49
CA THR A 332 21.38 -16.26 13.25
C THR A 332 22.50 -16.83 12.40
N ARG A 333 23.61 -17.29 13.01
CA ARG A 333 24.75 -17.87 12.28
C ARG A 333 24.44 -19.21 11.63
N ARG A 334 23.42 -19.91 12.11
CA ARG A 334 23.08 -21.26 11.66
C ARG A 334 21.90 -21.28 10.66
N PHE A 335 20.96 -20.34 10.76
CA PHE A 335 19.70 -20.40 10.01
C PHE A 335 19.41 -19.17 9.15
N GLY A 336 20.13 -18.05 9.30
CA GLY A 336 19.93 -16.81 8.53
C GLY A 336 18.50 -16.25 8.67
N GLY A 337 18.35 -14.96 8.44
CA GLY A 337 17.02 -14.31 8.44
C GLY A 337 17.18 -12.80 8.42
N THR A 338 16.19 -12.08 7.90
CA THR A 338 16.21 -10.61 7.77
C THR A 338 15.76 -9.91 9.04
N GLY A 339 14.97 -10.60 9.88
CA GLY A 339 14.25 -9.99 11.00
C GLY A 339 13.10 -9.07 10.56
N LEU A 340 12.71 -9.13 9.28
CA LEU A 340 11.62 -8.31 8.73
C LEU A 340 10.30 -9.08 8.61
N GLY A 341 10.33 -10.41 8.40
CA GLY A 341 9.13 -11.18 8.06
C GLY A 341 8.01 -11.05 9.10
N LEU A 342 8.31 -11.16 10.41
CA LEU A 342 7.26 -11.06 11.44
C LEU A 342 6.75 -9.62 11.63
N SER A 343 7.61 -8.61 11.49
CA SER A 343 7.17 -7.21 11.53
C SER A 343 6.27 -6.86 10.34
N ILE A 344 6.52 -7.45 9.17
CA ILE A 344 5.63 -7.34 8.00
C ILE A 344 4.31 -8.05 8.28
N CYS A 345 4.33 -9.26 8.86
CA CYS A 345 3.09 -9.97 9.23
C CYS A 345 2.21 -9.13 10.16
N ARG A 346 2.79 -8.48 11.18
CA ARG A 346 2.04 -7.59 12.08
C ARG A 346 1.45 -6.40 11.33
N ALA A 347 2.25 -5.69 10.56
CA ALA A 347 1.78 -4.54 9.80
C ALA A 347 0.64 -4.91 8.83
N LEU A 348 0.77 -6.04 8.12
CA LEU A 348 -0.28 -6.52 7.22
C LEU A 348 -1.55 -6.92 7.97
N ALA A 349 -1.43 -7.61 9.12
CA ALA A 349 -2.59 -7.98 9.93
C ALA A 349 -3.33 -6.72 10.44
N GLU A 350 -2.60 -5.74 10.99
CA GLU A 350 -3.15 -4.45 11.45
C GLU A 350 -3.82 -3.66 10.32
N MET A 351 -3.21 -3.60 9.13
CA MET A 351 -3.79 -2.93 7.95
C MET A 351 -5.06 -3.62 7.45
N MET A 352 -5.17 -4.93 7.62
CA MET A 352 -6.39 -5.71 7.33
C MET A 352 -7.42 -5.65 8.47
N GLY A 353 -7.19 -4.85 9.52
CA GLY A 353 -8.10 -4.70 10.66
C GLY A 353 -8.03 -5.83 11.69
N GLY A 354 -6.99 -6.64 11.63
CA GLY A 354 -6.77 -7.78 12.52
C GLY A 354 -5.58 -7.61 13.48
N ASP A 355 -5.09 -8.73 14.01
CA ASP A 355 -3.97 -8.79 14.95
C ASP A 355 -3.14 -10.06 14.75
N ILE A 356 -1.89 -10.05 15.23
CA ILE A 356 -1.02 -11.21 15.27
C ILE A 356 -0.41 -11.36 16.66
N GLN A 357 -0.48 -12.57 17.21
CA GLN A 357 0.04 -12.91 18.51
C GLN A 357 1.00 -14.09 18.40
N ALA A 358 1.95 -14.15 19.34
CA ALA A 358 2.90 -15.26 19.45
C ALA A 358 3.02 -15.70 20.89
N SER A 359 3.04 -17.02 21.09
CA SER A 359 3.36 -17.64 22.37
C SER A 359 4.34 -18.79 22.15
N SER A 360 5.26 -18.99 23.08
CA SER A 360 6.29 -20.02 22.92
C SER A 360 6.84 -20.45 24.27
N VAL A 361 7.37 -21.68 24.30
CA VAL A 361 8.13 -22.20 25.43
C VAL A 361 9.44 -22.75 24.87
N PRO A 362 10.61 -22.31 25.38
CA PRO A 362 11.90 -22.82 24.93
C PRO A 362 11.97 -24.34 24.96
N GLY A 363 12.38 -24.95 23.87
CA GLY A 363 12.47 -26.42 23.71
C GLY A 363 11.14 -27.15 23.53
N ARG A 364 10.00 -26.44 23.46
CA ARG A 364 8.67 -27.05 23.24
C ARG A 364 7.97 -26.54 21.98
N GLY A 365 8.52 -25.50 21.34
CA GLY A 365 7.98 -24.93 20.13
C GLY A 365 7.25 -23.62 20.31
N SER A 366 6.60 -23.16 19.24
CA SER A 366 5.92 -21.85 19.17
C SER A 366 4.51 -21.98 18.60
N ILE A 367 3.68 -21.01 18.95
CA ILE A 367 2.33 -20.83 18.42
C ILE A 367 2.21 -19.38 17.94
N PHE A 368 1.91 -19.22 16.67
CA PHE A 368 1.59 -17.93 16.06
C PHE A 368 0.11 -17.93 15.67
N THR A 369 -0.63 -16.94 16.13
CA THR A 369 -2.06 -16.79 15.84
C THR A 369 -2.30 -15.46 15.17
N VAL A 370 -2.92 -15.49 14.01
CA VAL A 370 -3.38 -14.30 13.24
C VAL A 370 -4.89 -14.30 13.23
N THR A 371 -5.49 -13.16 13.57
CA THR A 371 -6.93 -12.94 13.52
C THR A 371 -7.23 -11.84 12.51
N LEU A 372 -8.13 -12.10 11.56
CA LEU A 372 -8.49 -11.16 10.49
C LEU A 372 -10.01 -11.10 10.33
N PRO A 373 -10.60 -9.89 10.23
CA PRO A 373 -11.98 -9.75 9.84
C PRO A 373 -12.15 -10.08 8.34
N LEU A 374 -13.12 -10.91 8.00
CA LEU A 374 -13.45 -11.28 6.63
C LEU A 374 -14.95 -11.07 6.38
N CYS A 375 -15.31 -10.53 5.21
CA CYS A 375 -16.70 -10.48 4.78
C CYS A 375 -17.02 -11.68 3.89
N ARG A 376 -17.93 -12.54 4.32
CA ARG A 376 -18.39 -13.68 3.51
C ARG A 376 -19.27 -13.19 2.36
N THR A 377 -18.94 -13.54 1.12
CA THR A 377 -19.67 -13.08 -0.07
C THR A 377 -20.80 -14.02 -0.48
N ARG A 378 -20.78 -15.28 -0.03
CA ARG A 378 -21.82 -16.28 -0.27
C ARG A 378 -22.04 -17.13 0.98
N SER A 379 -23.29 -17.51 1.25
CA SER A 379 -23.58 -18.45 2.34
C SER A 379 -22.89 -19.80 2.11
N LEU A 380 -22.59 -20.52 3.19
CA LEU A 380 -21.94 -21.83 3.12
C LEU A 380 -22.77 -22.83 2.30
N GLU A 381 -24.11 -22.79 2.43
CA GLU A 381 -25.02 -23.65 1.67
C GLU A 381 -24.96 -23.38 0.16
N ALA A 382 -24.92 -22.09 -0.25
CA ALA A 382 -24.79 -21.71 -1.66
C ALA A 382 -23.41 -22.07 -2.24
N TYR A 383 -22.36 -21.98 -1.41
CA TYR A 383 -21.02 -22.38 -1.79
C TYR A 383 -20.93 -23.90 -2.00
N ASP A 384 -21.42 -24.71 -1.04
CA ASP A 384 -21.42 -26.16 -1.11
C ASP A 384 -22.24 -26.68 -2.29
N ALA A 385 -23.43 -26.10 -2.55
CA ALA A 385 -24.24 -26.42 -3.71
C ALA A 385 -23.49 -26.12 -5.04
N GLY A 386 -22.77 -24.99 -5.11
CA GLY A 386 -21.94 -24.63 -6.26
C GLY A 386 -20.78 -25.61 -6.50
N ARG A 387 -20.09 -26.03 -5.44
CA ARG A 387 -18.99 -27.03 -5.53
C ARG A 387 -19.49 -28.40 -6.00
N VAL A 388 -20.61 -28.86 -5.47
CA VAL A 388 -21.22 -30.13 -5.91
C VAL A 388 -21.59 -30.05 -7.39
N ALA A 389 -22.17 -28.95 -7.84
CA ALA A 389 -22.51 -28.73 -9.24
C ALA A 389 -21.26 -28.68 -10.13
N HIS A 390 -20.18 -28.01 -9.68
CA HIS A 390 -18.93 -27.94 -10.41
C HIS A 390 -18.22 -29.30 -10.52
N GLN A 391 -18.16 -30.05 -9.42
CA GLN A 391 -17.61 -31.41 -9.41
C GLN A 391 -18.42 -32.39 -10.23
N ALA A 392 -19.75 -32.27 -10.23
CA ALA A 392 -20.62 -33.05 -11.10
C ALA A 392 -20.36 -32.75 -12.57
N ARG A 393 -20.16 -31.46 -12.92
CA ARG A 393 -19.84 -31.02 -14.27
C ARG A 393 -18.45 -31.49 -14.72
N ALA A 394 -17.43 -31.42 -13.86
CA ALA A 394 -16.09 -31.92 -14.11
C ALA A 394 -16.05 -33.45 -14.29
N ARG A 395 -16.94 -34.20 -13.60
CA ARG A 395 -17.08 -35.65 -13.78
C ARG A 395 -17.83 -36.02 -15.07
N LEU A 396 -18.62 -35.10 -15.62
CA LEU A 396 -19.35 -35.27 -16.87
C LEU A 396 -18.57 -34.80 -18.10
N GLU A 397 -17.46 -34.08 -17.94
CA GLU A 397 -16.55 -33.81 -19.04
C GLU A 397 -15.86 -35.13 -19.41
N PRO A 398 -16.07 -35.65 -20.65
CA PRO A 398 -15.38 -36.86 -21.09
C PRO A 398 -13.87 -36.59 -21.11
N LEU A 399 -13.07 -37.56 -20.62
CA LEU A 399 -11.62 -37.61 -20.85
C LEU A 399 -11.37 -37.22 -22.31
N ARG A 400 -10.83 -36.03 -22.53
CA ARG A 400 -10.57 -35.50 -23.86
C ARG A 400 -9.70 -36.51 -24.64
N PRO A 401 -10.08 -36.91 -25.83
CA PRO A 401 -9.22 -37.74 -26.66
C PRO A 401 -7.93 -36.97 -26.92
N ALA A 402 -6.80 -37.67 -26.83
CA ALA A 402 -5.49 -37.18 -27.24
C ALA A 402 -5.60 -36.56 -28.64
N ARG A 403 -4.96 -35.41 -28.83
CA ARG A 403 -4.95 -34.63 -30.09
C ARG A 403 -4.74 -35.53 -31.29
N PRO A 404 -5.58 -35.47 -32.32
CA PRO A 404 -5.21 -36.00 -33.63
C PRO A 404 -4.18 -35.04 -34.25
N GLY A 405 -2.92 -35.46 -34.43
CA GLY A 405 -1.86 -34.72 -35.10
C GLY A 405 -0.66 -34.39 -34.20
N ALA A 406 -0.11 -35.39 -33.52
CA ALA A 406 1.02 -35.25 -32.59
C ALA A 406 2.39 -34.90 -33.24
N ASP A 407 2.45 -34.61 -34.54
CA ASP A 407 3.73 -34.42 -35.25
C ASP A 407 4.06 -32.96 -35.64
N THR A 408 3.19 -31.99 -35.40
CA THR A 408 3.51 -30.59 -35.72
C THR A 408 3.74 -29.80 -34.44
N PRO A 409 4.91 -29.13 -34.27
CA PRO A 409 5.17 -28.30 -33.09
C PRO A 409 4.20 -27.12 -33.04
N VAL A 410 3.83 -26.72 -31.83
CA VAL A 410 2.99 -25.54 -31.56
C VAL A 410 3.80 -24.29 -31.77
N ARG A 411 3.35 -23.37 -32.62
CA ARG A 411 4.05 -22.13 -32.94
C ARG A 411 3.71 -21.05 -31.92
N VAL A 412 4.71 -20.66 -31.15
CA VAL A 412 4.63 -19.66 -30.08
C VAL A 412 5.31 -18.38 -30.54
N LEU A 413 4.65 -17.25 -30.46
CA LEU A 413 5.26 -15.93 -30.60
C LEU A 413 5.54 -15.36 -29.22
N LEU A 414 6.77 -14.98 -28.92
CA LEU A 414 7.17 -14.25 -27.70
C LEU A 414 7.51 -12.81 -28.08
N ALA A 415 6.81 -11.85 -27.48
CA ALA A 415 7.14 -10.44 -27.51
C ALA A 415 7.70 -10.05 -26.14
N GLU A 416 8.99 -9.76 -26.08
CA GLU A 416 9.76 -9.46 -24.87
C GLU A 416 10.98 -8.63 -25.27
N ASP A 417 11.20 -7.48 -24.64
CA ASP A 417 12.28 -6.56 -25.00
C ASP A 417 13.63 -6.93 -24.36
N HIS A 418 13.60 -7.67 -23.24
CA HIS A 418 14.80 -7.96 -22.50
C HIS A 418 15.46 -9.29 -22.93
N PRO A 419 16.72 -9.27 -23.44
CA PRO A 419 17.36 -10.48 -24.00
C PRO A 419 17.51 -11.64 -23.01
N VAL A 420 17.62 -11.35 -21.71
CA VAL A 420 17.71 -12.38 -20.67
C VAL A 420 16.38 -13.10 -20.51
N ASN A 421 15.27 -12.37 -20.47
CA ASN A 421 13.93 -12.94 -20.35
C ASN A 421 13.58 -13.78 -21.60
N GLN A 422 13.99 -13.32 -22.79
CA GLN A 422 13.85 -14.09 -24.03
C GLN A 422 14.53 -15.47 -23.89
N ARG A 423 15.80 -15.48 -23.43
CA ARG A 423 16.56 -16.74 -23.24
C ARG A 423 15.97 -17.64 -22.16
N VAL A 424 15.39 -17.07 -21.12
CA VAL A 424 14.70 -17.81 -20.05
C VAL A 424 13.49 -18.57 -20.65
N VAL A 425 12.66 -17.91 -21.44
CA VAL A 425 11.51 -18.54 -22.08
C VAL A 425 11.96 -19.57 -23.14
N GLU A 426 13.00 -19.24 -23.92
CA GLU A 426 13.61 -20.20 -24.87
C GLU A 426 14.05 -21.47 -24.16
N ALA A 427 14.78 -21.34 -23.04
CA ALA A 427 15.26 -22.49 -22.27
C ALA A 427 14.13 -23.32 -21.67
N MET A 428 13.04 -22.68 -21.19
CA MET A 428 11.87 -23.36 -20.64
C MET A 428 11.11 -24.18 -21.68
N LEU A 429 11.11 -23.74 -22.95
CA LEU A 429 10.44 -24.43 -24.06
C LEU A 429 11.35 -25.41 -24.81
N MET A 430 12.66 -25.43 -24.52
CA MET A 430 13.62 -26.32 -25.12
C MET A 430 13.26 -27.79 -24.82
N GLY A 431 13.29 -28.63 -25.84
CA GLY A 431 12.93 -30.07 -25.72
C GLY A 431 11.42 -30.35 -25.62
N GLN A 432 10.60 -29.31 -25.62
CA GLN A 432 9.14 -29.41 -25.68
C GLN A 432 8.64 -29.28 -27.13
N PRO A 433 7.44 -29.72 -27.48
CA PRO A 433 6.91 -29.67 -28.86
C PRO A 433 6.44 -28.24 -29.22
N TYR A 434 7.28 -27.23 -28.98
CA TYR A 434 7.01 -25.82 -29.28
C TYR A 434 8.06 -25.28 -30.26
N GLU A 435 7.62 -24.47 -31.23
CA GLU A 435 8.46 -23.67 -32.12
C GLU A 435 8.33 -22.19 -31.72
N LEU A 436 9.41 -21.60 -31.18
CA LEU A 436 9.40 -20.24 -30.63
C LEU A 436 9.92 -19.24 -31.65
N THR A 437 9.16 -18.18 -31.90
CA THR A 437 9.60 -16.98 -32.61
C THR A 437 9.64 -15.83 -31.60
N VAL A 438 10.76 -15.08 -31.55
CA VAL A 438 10.96 -13.98 -30.59
C VAL A 438 10.97 -12.66 -31.34
N VAL A 439 10.30 -11.63 -30.75
CA VAL A 439 10.29 -10.25 -31.22
C VAL A 439 10.49 -9.30 -30.04
N GLU A 440 11.12 -8.14 -30.27
CA GLU A 440 11.62 -7.25 -29.20
C GLU A 440 10.62 -6.17 -28.75
N ASN A 441 9.45 -6.05 -29.39
CA ASN A 441 8.44 -5.07 -29.04
C ASN A 441 7.05 -5.41 -29.59
N GLY A 442 6.02 -4.70 -29.11
CA GLY A 442 4.64 -4.93 -29.52
C GLY A 442 4.34 -4.63 -30.99
N ALA A 443 5.04 -3.69 -31.62
CA ALA A 443 4.82 -3.36 -33.03
C ALA A 443 5.26 -4.53 -33.91
N LEU A 444 6.43 -5.12 -33.66
CA LEU A 444 6.92 -6.31 -34.34
C LEU A 444 6.02 -7.53 -34.07
N ALA A 445 5.41 -7.62 -32.88
CA ALA A 445 4.46 -8.68 -32.57
C ALA A 445 3.18 -8.56 -33.42
N VAL A 446 2.64 -7.38 -33.62
CA VAL A 446 1.48 -7.11 -34.48
C VAL A 446 1.82 -7.47 -35.95
N GLU A 447 3.00 -7.08 -36.43
CA GLU A 447 3.47 -7.39 -37.76
C GLU A 447 3.66 -8.92 -37.98
N ALA A 448 4.29 -9.59 -37.02
CA ALA A 448 4.49 -11.03 -37.03
C ALA A 448 3.15 -11.79 -37.07
N VAL A 449 2.17 -11.40 -36.26
CA VAL A 449 0.82 -12.00 -36.27
C VAL A 449 0.08 -11.73 -37.60
N ALA A 450 0.31 -10.59 -38.23
CA ALA A 450 -0.29 -10.27 -39.52
C ALA A 450 0.29 -11.14 -40.66
N GLY A 451 1.59 -11.41 -40.60
CA GLY A 451 2.34 -12.15 -41.66
C GLY A 451 2.46 -13.66 -41.42
N GLY A 452 2.23 -14.15 -40.23
CA GLY A 452 2.45 -15.54 -39.82
C GLY A 452 1.24 -16.19 -39.15
N ALA A 453 1.26 -17.53 -39.12
CA ALA A 453 0.24 -18.29 -38.40
C ALA A 453 0.86 -18.83 -37.10
N PHE A 454 0.58 -18.16 -35.97
CA PHE A 454 0.92 -18.61 -34.64
C PHE A 454 -0.25 -19.32 -33.96
N ASP A 455 0.05 -20.13 -32.97
CA ASP A 455 -0.93 -20.88 -32.23
C ASP A 455 -1.22 -20.20 -30.89
N VAL A 456 -0.26 -19.45 -30.34
CA VAL A 456 -0.36 -18.68 -29.10
C VAL A 456 0.67 -17.54 -29.08
N VAL A 457 0.36 -16.44 -28.41
CA VAL A 457 1.26 -15.31 -28.18
C VAL A 457 1.54 -15.18 -26.69
N LEU A 458 2.81 -15.08 -26.33
CA LEU A 458 3.31 -14.62 -25.04
C LEU A 458 3.67 -13.16 -25.20
N MET A 459 2.99 -12.25 -24.50
CA MET A 459 3.09 -10.81 -24.69
C MET A 459 3.54 -10.14 -23.39
N ASP A 460 4.74 -9.58 -23.37
CA ASP A 460 5.11 -8.73 -22.24
C ASP A 460 4.24 -7.48 -22.18
N MET A 461 3.82 -7.11 -20.98
CA MET A 461 2.98 -5.93 -20.74
C MET A 461 3.72 -4.63 -21.07
N GLN A 462 5.00 -4.54 -20.70
CA GLN A 462 5.82 -3.33 -20.80
C GLN A 462 6.99 -3.52 -21.75
N MET A 463 6.93 -2.88 -22.90
CA MET A 463 7.96 -2.91 -23.95
C MET A 463 8.12 -1.53 -24.57
N PRO A 464 9.31 -1.17 -25.08
CA PRO A 464 9.52 0.06 -25.83
C PRO A 464 8.79 0.05 -27.18
N VAL A 465 8.62 1.21 -27.78
CA VAL A 465 7.97 1.45 -29.09
C VAL A 465 6.46 1.22 -29.04
N MET A 466 5.99 0.03 -28.64
CA MET A 466 4.59 -0.31 -28.44
C MET A 466 4.49 -1.30 -27.28
N ASP A 467 3.73 -0.96 -26.25
CA ASP A 467 3.49 -1.83 -25.11
C ASP A 467 2.56 -3.01 -25.46
N GLY A 468 2.53 -4.02 -24.58
CA GLY A 468 1.75 -5.24 -24.84
C GLY A 468 0.24 -5.02 -24.82
N LEU A 469 -0.27 -4.03 -24.09
CA LEU A 469 -1.69 -3.69 -24.08
C LEU A 469 -2.11 -3.08 -25.42
N ALA A 470 -1.32 -2.14 -25.95
CA ALA A 470 -1.56 -1.54 -27.26
C ALA A 470 -1.43 -2.58 -28.40
N ALA A 471 -0.41 -3.46 -28.33
CA ALA A 471 -0.24 -4.55 -29.29
C ALA A 471 -1.42 -5.53 -29.28
N THR A 472 -1.89 -5.92 -28.08
CA THR A 472 -3.06 -6.79 -27.93
C THR A 472 -4.31 -6.17 -28.55
N ARG A 473 -4.60 -4.88 -28.26
CA ARG A 473 -5.73 -4.17 -28.89
C ARG A 473 -5.62 -4.13 -30.40
N ALA A 474 -4.42 -3.88 -30.94
CA ALA A 474 -4.18 -3.86 -32.39
C ALA A 474 -4.42 -5.22 -33.03
N ILE A 475 -3.95 -6.31 -32.42
CA ILE A 475 -4.19 -7.69 -32.90
C ILE A 475 -5.69 -7.97 -32.87
N ARG A 476 -6.41 -7.64 -31.81
CA ARG A 476 -7.87 -7.85 -31.71
C ARG A 476 -8.65 -7.04 -32.75
N ALA A 477 -8.27 -5.80 -33.01
CA ALA A 477 -8.87 -4.97 -34.06
C ALA A 477 -8.64 -5.60 -35.46
N ALA A 478 -7.44 -6.13 -35.74
CA ALA A 478 -7.14 -6.79 -36.97
C ALA A 478 -7.90 -8.13 -37.15
N GLU A 479 -8.16 -8.88 -36.09
CA GLU A 479 -9.02 -10.06 -36.11
C GLU A 479 -10.47 -9.71 -36.47
N VAL A 480 -11.03 -8.67 -35.88
CA VAL A 480 -12.38 -8.18 -36.19
C VAL A 480 -12.47 -7.73 -37.66
N ALA A 481 -11.50 -6.96 -38.15
CA ALA A 481 -11.46 -6.53 -39.57
C ALA A 481 -11.45 -7.71 -40.53
N ARG A 482 -10.61 -8.72 -40.27
CA ARG A 482 -10.54 -9.97 -41.08
C ARG A 482 -11.86 -10.76 -41.05
N THR A 483 -12.56 -10.77 -39.92
CA THR A 483 -13.90 -11.40 -39.81
C THR A 483 -14.91 -10.74 -40.74
N VAL A 484 -14.89 -9.39 -40.81
CA VAL A 484 -15.79 -8.59 -41.63
C VAL A 484 -15.49 -8.80 -43.13
N GLU A 485 -14.21 -8.82 -43.52
CA GLU A 485 -13.80 -8.99 -44.91
C GLU A 485 -14.02 -10.42 -45.46
N ALA A 486 -13.77 -11.44 -44.64
CA ALA A 486 -13.86 -12.83 -45.05
C ALA A 486 -15.27 -13.43 -44.97
N GLY A 487 -16.21 -12.75 -44.27
CA GLY A 487 -17.59 -13.27 -44.05
C GLY A 487 -17.66 -14.56 -43.21
N GLN A 488 -16.56 -14.93 -42.58
CA GLN A 488 -16.45 -16.06 -41.64
C GLN A 488 -15.80 -15.62 -40.35
N PRO A 489 -16.16 -16.19 -39.19
CA PRO A 489 -15.56 -15.83 -37.92
C PRO A 489 -14.04 -16.07 -37.99
N ALA A 490 -13.25 -14.99 -37.80
CA ALA A 490 -11.80 -15.11 -37.76
C ALA A 490 -11.41 -15.91 -36.51
N ARG A 491 -10.39 -16.74 -36.66
CA ARG A 491 -9.82 -17.54 -35.59
C ARG A 491 -9.21 -16.61 -34.53
N ARG A 492 -9.75 -16.60 -33.34
CA ARG A 492 -9.17 -15.84 -32.21
C ARG A 492 -7.85 -16.48 -31.77
N LEU A 493 -6.77 -15.72 -31.82
CA LEU A 493 -5.44 -16.13 -31.42
C LEU A 493 -5.29 -15.96 -29.89
N PRO A 494 -5.00 -17.02 -29.11
CA PRO A 494 -4.76 -16.87 -27.68
C PRO A 494 -3.58 -15.95 -27.39
N ILE A 495 -3.78 -14.97 -26.51
CA ILE A 495 -2.75 -14.03 -26.05
C ILE A 495 -2.63 -14.14 -24.54
N LEU A 496 -1.46 -14.58 -24.07
CA LEU A 496 -1.08 -14.68 -22.68
C LEU A 496 -0.23 -13.45 -22.31
N MET A 497 -0.73 -12.59 -21.43
CA MET A 497 -0.01 -11.42 -20.99
C MET A 497 1.00 -11.79 -19.89
N LEU A 498 2.27 -11.41 -20.06
CA LEU A 498 3.32 -11.56 -19.05
C LEU A 498 3.46 -10.23 -18.31
N SER A 499 3.40 -10.20 -16.98
CA SER A 499 3.59 -8.96 -16.24
C SER A 499 4.39 -9.17 -14.95
N ALA A 500 5.16 -8.14 -14.57
CA ALA A 500 5.97 -8.14 -13.35
C ALA A 500 5.13 -8.06 -12.06
N ASN A 501 3.83 -7.77 -12.17
CA ASN A 501 2.99 -7.54 -11.01
C ASN A 501 1.56 -8.08 -11.23
N ALA A 502 1.11 -8.96 -10.35
CA ALA A 502 -0.26 -9.52 -10.35
C ALA A 502 -1.29 -8.57 -9.71
N MET A 503 -1.08 -7.24 -9.76
CA MET A 503 -2.05 -6.30 -9.23
C MET A 503 -3.38 -6.38 -9.99
N PRO A 504 -4.53 -6.30 -9.30
CA PRO A 504 -5.86 -6.36 -9.92
C PRO A 504 -6.05 -5.38 -11.08
N GLN A 505 -5.46 -4.19 -10.99
CA GLN A 505 -5.49 -3.18 -12.05
C GLN A 505 -4.82 -3.66 -13.35
N HIS A 506 -3.69 -4.39 -13.26
CA HIS A 506 -3.00 -4.93 -14.43
C HIS A 506 -3.77 -6.10 -15.05
N LEU A 507 -4.42 -6.91 -14.22
CA LEU A 507 -5.31 -7.98 -14.68
C LEU A 507 -6.52 -7.43 -15.44
N GLU A 508 -7.17 -6.38 -14.92
CA GLU A 508 -8.26 -5.70 -15.60
C GLU A 508 -7.79 -5.06 -16.91
N GLN A 509 -6.68 -4.34 -16.90
CA GLN A 509 -6.11 -3.72 -18.10
C GLN A 509 -5.78 -4.75 -19.18
N ALA A 510 -5.19 -5.90 -18.81
CA ALA A 510 -4.90 -6.98 -19.75
C ALA A 510 -6.20 -7.57 -20.33
N LYS A 511 -7.21 -7.80 -19.51
CA LYS A 511 -8.52 -8.30 -19.92
C LYS A 511 -9.25 -7.32 -20.83
N ASP A 512 -9.25 -6.02 -20.48
CA ASP A 512 -9.85 -4.95 -21.28
C ASP A 512 -9.14 -4.76 -22.62
N ALA A 513 -7.83 -5.00 -22.68
CA ALA A 513 -7.08 -5.03 -23.93
C ALA A 513 -7.42 -6.26 -24.79
N GLY A 514 -8.05 -7.29 -24.22
CA GLY A 514 -8.47 -8.51 -24.92
C GLY A 514 -7.51 -9.69 -24.77
N ALA A 515 -6.62 -9.69 -23.77
CA ALA A 515 -5.82 -10.86 -23.43
C ALA A 515 -6.72 -12.00 -22.90
N ASP A 516 -6.34 -13.23 -23.17
CA ASP A 516 -7.11 -14.41 -22.79
C ASP A 516 -6.69 -14.95 -21.43
N GLN A 517 -5.41 -14.79 -21.08
CA GLN A 517 -4.85 -15.19 -19.79
C GLN A 517 -3.72 -14.25 -19.37
N HIS A 518 -3.36 -14.33 -18.10
CA HIS A 518 -2.27 -13.57 -17.49
C HIS A 518 -1.32 -14.53 -16.78
N VAL A 519 0.00 -14.31 -16.95
CA VAL A 519 1.07 -15.04 -16.29
C VAL A 519 1.96 -14.04 -15.55
N SER A 520 2.10 -14.17 -14.25
CA SER A 520 2.96 -13.30 -13.44
C SER A 520 4.44 -13.68 -13.62
N LYS A 521 5.29 -12.68 -13.77
CA LYS A 521 6.75 -12.82 -13.67
C LYS A 521 7.16 -12.80 -12.17
N PRO A 522 8.11 -13.64 -11.71
CA PRO A 522 8.98 -14.49 -12.53
C PRO A 522 8.24 -15.72 -13.08
N VAL A 523 8.43 -15.96 -14.38
CA VAL A 523 7.84 -17.12 -15.04
C VAL A 523 8.61 -18.37 -14.65
N THR A 524 7.90 -19.44 -14.26
CA THR A 524 8.50 -20.76 -14.02
C THR A 524 8.10 -21.74 -15.11
N PRO A 525 8.87 -22.83 -15.36
CA PRO A 525 8.47 -23.84 -16.34
C PRO A 525 7.06 -24.39 -16.10
N ALA A 526 6.69 -24.65 -14.86
CA ALA A 526 5.36 -25.18 -14.50
C ALA A 526 4.23 -24.20 -14.82
N THR A 527 4.40 -22.91 -14.47
CA THR A 527 3.39 -21.88 -14.74
C THR A 527 3.27 -21.56 -16.21
N LEU A 528 4.39 -21.53 -16.95
CA LEU A 528 4.38 -21.26 -18.39
C LEU A 528 3.72 -22.39 -19.17
N LEU A 529 4.16 -23.63 -18.93
CA LEU A 529 3.61 -24.80 -19.63
C LEU A 529 2.14 -25.01 -19.31
N GLY A 530 1.74 -24.88 -18.05
CA GLY A 530 0.33 -24.97 -17.63
C GLY A 530 -0.54 -23.90 -18.30
N ALA A 531 -0.07 -22.65 -18.40
CA ALA A 531 -0.80 -21.59 -19.07
C ALA A 531 -0.92 -21.83 -20.60
N LEU A 532 0.16 -22.29 -21.24
CA LEU A 532 0.15 -22.66 -22.65
C LEU A 532 -0.84 -23.80 -22.93
N GLU A 533 -0.82 -24.87 -22.14
CA GLU A 533 -1.75 -26.00 -22.26
C GLU A 533 -3.21 -25.56 -22.06
N ALA A 534 -3.50 -24.73 -21.07
CA ALA A 534 -4.83 -24.20 -20.81
C ALA A 534 -5.33 -23.34 -22.00
N ALA A 535 -4.50 -22.44 -22.52
CA ALA A 535 -4.85 -21.58 -23.65
C ALA A 535 -5.10 -22.37 -24.93
N LEU A 536 -4.28 -23.38 -25.20
CA LEU A 536 -4.41 -24.26 -26.34
C LEU A 536 -5.57 -25.26 -26.18
N GLY A 537 -5.86 -25.68 -24.93
CA GLY A 537 -6.98 -26.56 -24.59
C GLY A 537 -8.34 -25.89 -24.76
N ALA A 538 -8.46 -24.64 -24.37
CA ALA A 538 -9.67 -23.82 -24.57
C ALA A 538 -10.03 -23.67 -26.04
N ARG A 539 -9.03 -23.68 -26.93
CA ARG A 539 -9.18 -23.59 -28.40
C ARG A 539 -9.79 -24.83 -29.05
N ALA A 540 -9.66 -25.99 -28.45
CA ALA A 540 -10.23 -27.25 -29.01
C ALA A 540 -11.72 -27.40 -28.69
N ALA A 541 -12.30 -26.47 -27.88
CA ALA A 541 -13.68 -26.52 -27.40
C ALA A 541 -14.63 -25.53 -28.13
N VAL A 542 -14.14 -24.66 -29.03
CA VAL A 542 -14.89 -23.78 -29.91
C VAL A 542 -14.78 -24.26 -31.34
#